data_e5b4cd9c4767af366ef708e5e4c4f82c
#
_entry.id   e5b4cd9c4767af366ef708e5e4c4f82c
#
_cell.length_a   1.000
_cell.length_b   1.000
_cell.length_c   1.000
_cell.angle_alpha   90.00
_cell.angle_beta   90.00
_cell.angle_gamma   90.00
#
_symmetry.space_group_name_H-M   'P 1'
#
loop_
_entity.id
_entity.type
_entity.pdbx_description
1 polymer ?
#
loop_
_entity_poly.entity_id
_entity_poly.type
_entity_poly.pdbx_seq_one_letter_code
_entity_poly.pdbx_strand_id
1 'polypeptide(L)'
;AGVKYDFDKPENVKSSFYKPFFDKNYIIPKSRINSLEKKASKLVFGCDNQIDINHAFSMFDYFYSIGGNVFDTAFIYNNGKSDEYLGRWINSRGLENDVIVLGKGAHTPDCYPEVIRDQLLKSLSRLKIDCLDIYCLHRDNKDIPVGEFIDALDELKNEGLIKVAGASNWSLVRFKEAINYAEENNKNPFEVLSNNFSLADMVE
;
A
#
# COMPACT_ATOMS: atom_id res chain seq x y z
N ALA A 1 -27.48 23.18 2.18
CA ALA A 1 -27.94 22.05 2.98
C ALA A 1 -26.72 21.16 3.18
N GLY A 2 -26.20 21.11 4.42
CA GLY A 2 -25.06 20.26 4.75
C GLY A 2 -25.42 18.79 4.62
N VAL A 3 -24.51 18.01 4.05
CA VAL A 3 -24.63 16.56 4.01
C VAL A 3 -24.53 16.06 5.46
N LYS A 4 -25.58 15.41 5.95
CA LYS A 4 -25.53 14.70 7.23
C LYS A 4 -24.83 13.36 6.97
N TYR A 5 -23.62 13.21 7.51
CA TYR A 5 -22.97 11.93 7.56
C TYR A 5 -23.58 11.08 8.67
N ASP A 6 -23.87 9.82 8.36
CA ASP A 6 -24.23 8.84 9.38
C ASP A 6 -22.93 8.29 9.98
N PHE A 7 -22.41 8.96 11.01
CA PHE A 7 -21.18 8.57 11.69
C PHE A 7 -21.26 7.19 12.35
N ASP A 8 -22.47 6.70 12.63
CA ASP A 8 -22.70 5.38 13.21
C ASP A 8 -22.62 4.27 12.14
N LYS A 9 -22.79 4.65 10.86
CA LYS A 9 -22.78 3.75 9.69
C LYS A 9 -21.98 4.31 8.52
N PRO A 10 -20.67 4.45 8.68
CA PRO A 10 -19.81 5.04 7.64
C PRO A 10 -19.87 4.25 6.31
N GLU A 11 -20.25 2.99 6.36
CA GLU A 11 -20.43 2.13 5.17
C GLU A 11 -21.50 2.68 4.21
N ASN A 12 -22.43 3.49 4.71
CA ASN A 12 -23.49 4.11 3.92
C ASN A 12 -23.07 5.45 3.27
N VAL A 13 -21.89 5.98 3.58
CA VAL A 13 -21.37 7.18 2.93
C VAL A 13 -21.14 6.89 1.45
N LYS A 14 -21.67 7.75 0.58
CA LYS A 14 -21.53 7.63 -0.88
C LYS A 14 -20.73 8.79 -1.43
N SER A 15 -19.75 8.49 -2.28
CA SER A 15 -18.94 9.49 -3.00
C SER A 15 -19.75 10.41 -3.91
N SER A 16 -20.99 10.03 -4.26
CA SER A 16 -21.91 10.85 -5.06
C SER A 16 -22.20 12.25 -4.48
N PHE A 17 -21.86 12.48 -3.22
CA PHE A 17 -21.93 13.81 -2.60
C PHE A 17 -20.82 14.76 -3.07
N TYR A 18 -19.72 14.23 -3.58
CA TYR A 18 -18.61 15.01 -4.14
C TYR A 18 -18.75 15.05 -5.66
N LYS A 19 -19.19 16.19 -6.19
CA LYS A 19 -19.23 16.37 -7.65
C LYS A 19 -17.81 16.68 -8.11
N PRO A 20 -17.18 15.82 -8.93
CA PRO A 20 -15.86 16.10 -9.47
C PRO A 20 -15.92 17.28 -10.44
N PHE A 21 -14.89 18.14 -10.38
CA PHE A 21 -14.68 19.22 -11.34
C PHE A 21 -14.05 18.74 -12.65
N PHE A 22 -13.83 17.43 -12.82
CA PHE A 22 -13.08 16.84 -13.92
C PHE A 22 -13.98 16.18 -14.95
N ASP A 23 -13.39 15.88 -16.11
CA ASP A 23 -14.07 15.14 -17.17
C ASP A 23 -14.60 13.80 -16.63
N LYS A 24 -15.90 13.66 -16.68
CA LYS A 24 -16.62 12.46 -16.20
C LYS A 24 -16.25 11.18 -16.96
N ASN A 25 -15.55 11.31 -18.07
CA ASN A 25 -15.13 10.21 -18.93
C ASN A 25 -13.68 9.78 -18.67
N TYR A 26 -12.95 10.46 -17.78
CA TYR A 26 -11.58 10.07 -17.47
C TYR A 26 -11.57 8.81 -16.62
N ILE A 27 -10.86 7.78 -17.13
CA ILE A 27 -10.60 6.53 -16.41
C ILE A 27 -9.10 6.36 -16.25
N ILE A 28 -8.65 6.11 -15.03
CA ILE A 28 -7.24 5.86 -14.73
C ILE A 28 -6.78 4.59 -15.48
N PRO A 29 -5.75 4.70 -16.35
CA PRO A 29 -5.23 3.53 -17.04
C PRO A 29 -4.62 2.51 -16.05
N LYS A 30 -4.66 1.23 -16.43
CA LYS A 30 -4.07 0.14 -15.65
C LYS A 30 -2.91 -0.52 -16.40
N SER A 31 -1.95 -1.07 -15.66
CA SER A 31 -0.83 -1.86 -16.17
C SER A 31 -0.64 -3.13 -15.35
N ARG A 32 0.19 -4.05 -15.84
CA ARG A 32 0.55 -5.26 -15.09
C ARG A 32 1.76 -4.99 -14.19
N ILE A 33 1.75 -5.62 -13.03
CA ILE A 33 2.93 -5.92 -12.20
C ILE A 33 3.15 -7.42 -12.35
N ASN A 34 4.37 -7.86 -12.61
CA ASN A 34 4.63 -9.23 -13.09
C ASN A 34 4.05 -10.32 -12.20
N SER A 35 4.22 -10.23 -10.90
CA SER A 35 3.76 -11.24 -9.93
C SER A 35 2.32 -11.02 -9.44
N LEU A 36 1.57 -10.08 -10.02
CA LEU A 36 0.16 -9.86 -9.69
C LEU A 36 -0.76 -10.26 -10.84
N GLU A 37 -1.82 -10.99 -10.51
CA GLU A 37 -2.91 -11.29 -11.45
C GLU A 37 -3.76 -10.05 -11.76
N LYS A 38 -4.00 -9.22 -10.74
CA LYS A 38 -4.75 -7.97 -10.85
C LYS A 38 -3.95 -6.93 -11.63
N LYS A 39 -4.60 -6.21 -12.53
CA LYS A 39 -3.98 -5.04 -13.19
C LYS A 39 -4.02 -3.84 -12.23
N ALA A 40 -2.87 -3.25 -12.00
CA ALA A 40 -2.70 -2.09 -11.13
C ALA A 40 -3.03 -0.78 -11.87
N SER A 41 -3.77 0.13 -11.23
CA SER A 41 -3.94 1.49 -11.73
C SER A 41 -2.60 2.22 -11.74
N LYS A 42 -2.37 3.04 -12.79
CA LYS A 42 -1.14 3.84 -12.92
C LYS A 42 -1.03 4.99 -11.92
N LEU A 43 -2.13 5.34 -11.26
CA LEU A 43 -2.14 6.20 -10.10
C LEU A 43 -2.39 5.34 -8.87
N VAL A 44 -1.72 5.70 -7.77
CA VAL A 44 -1.82 5.04 -6.47
C VAL A 44 -2.40 6.05 -5.48
N PHE A 45 -3.34 5.61 -4.65
CA PHE A 45 -3.96 6.46 -3.63
C PHE A 45 -3.21 6.33 -2.31
N GLY A 46 -2.68 7.44 -1.77
CA GLY A 46 -2.06 7.47 -0.44
C GLY A 46 -3.10 7.55 0.69
N CYS A 47 -3.02 6.61 1.63
CA CYS A 47 -3.96 6.49 2.75
C CYS A 47 -3.46 7.14 4.05
N ASP A 48 -2.59 8.15 3.99
CA ASP A 48 -1.99 8.79 5.17
C ASP A 48 -2.70 10.07 5.63
N ASN A 49 -3.56 10.66 4.80
CA ASN A 49 -4.14 11.98 5.01
C ASN A 49 -5.66 11.98 5.29
N GLN A 50 -6.26 10.84 5.58
CA GLN A 50 -7.68 10.76 5.88
C GLN A 50 -7.95 11.17 7.33
N ILE A 51 -8.77 12.21 7.49
CA ILE A 51 -9.08 12.82 8.81
C ILE A 51 -9.89 11.86 9.66
N ASP A 52 -10.89 11.22 9.04
CA ASP A 52 -11.80 10.26 9.66
C ASP A 52 -12.27 9.22 8.62
N ILE A 53 -13.06 8.27 9.08
CA ILE A 53 -13.54 7.16 8.24
C ILE A 53 -14.50 7.62 7.14
N ASN A 54 -15.30 8.67 7.36
CA ASN A 54 -16.22 9.17 6.34
C ASN A 54 -15.47 9.87 5.21
N HIS A 55 -14.45 10.64 5.59
CA HIS A 55 -13.52 11.25 4.64
C HIS A 55 -12.80 10.16 3.84
N ALA A 56 -12.26 9.15 4.51
CA ALA A 56 -11.59 8.01 3.88
C ALA A 56 -12.50 7.32 2.85
N PHE A 57 -13.71 6.92 3.25
CA PHE A 57 -14.65 6.21 2.37
C PHE A 57 -15.04 7.04 1.16
N SER A 58 -15.30 8.35 1.35
CA SER A 58 -15.64 9.24 0.24
C SER A 58 -14.52 9.35 -0.78
N MET A 59 -13.28 9.48 -0.31
CA MET A 59 -12.09 9.58 -1.17
C MET A 59 -11.81 8.26 -1.87
N PHE A 60 -11.92 7.13 -1.17
CA PHE A 60 -11.71 5.80 -1.73
C PHE A 60 -12.76 5.46 -2.79
N ASP A 61 -14.05 5.70 -2.51
CA ASP A 61 -15.15 5.51 -3.46
C ASP A 61 -14.93 6.34 -4.72
N TYR A 62 -14.52 7.62 -4.57
CA TYR A 62 -14.25 8.47 -5.71
C TYR A 62 -13.08 7.94 -6.55
N PHE A 63 -11.94 7.66 -5.92
CA PHE A 63 -10.76 7.14 -6.62
C PHE A 63 -11.07 5.82 -7.35
N TYR A 64 -11.79 4.92 -6.70
CA TYR A 64 -12.21 3.66 -7.30
C TYR A 64 -13.17 3.88 -8.49
N SER A 65 -14.11 4.82 -8.37
CA SER A 65 -15.10 5.11 -9.43
C SER A 65 -14.49 5.60 -10.73
N ILE A 66 -13.29 6.19 -10.68
CA ILE A 66 -12.53 6.65 -11.85
C ILE A 66 -11.46 5.64 -12.31
N GLY A 67 -11.54 4.41 -11.84
CA GLY A 67 -10.67 3.29 -12.28
C GLY A 67 -9.42 3.06 -11.43
N GLY A 68 -9.22 3.82 -10.34
CA GLY A 68 -8.16 3.58 -9.37
C GLY A 68 -8.42 2.32 -8.56
N ASN A 69 -7.41 1.49 -8.36
CA ASN A 69 -7.54 0.28 -7.55
C ASN A 69 -6.29 -0.05 -6.71
N VAL A 70 -5.28 0.80 -6.72
CA VAL A 70 -4.09 0.62 -5.85
C VAL A 70 -4.15 1.62 -4.72
N PHE A 71 -4.13 1.12 -3.49
CA PHE A 71 -4.17 1.91 -2.26
C PHE A 71 -2.90 1.65 -1.45
N ASP A 72 -2.19 2.74 -1.15
CA ASP A 72 -0.92 2.75 -0.43
C ASP A 72 -1.18 3.10 1.03
N THR A 73 -0.99 2.13 1.91
CA THR A 73 -1.07 2.28 3.36
C THR A 73 0.25 1.92 4.03
N ALA A 74 0.34 2.10 5.33
CA ALA A 74 1.49 1.69 6.13
C ALA A 74 1.10 1.39 7.57
N PHE A 75 1.84 0.49 8.20
CA PHE A 75 1.70 0.11 9.60
C PHE A 75 1.59 1.31 10.55
N ILE A 76 2.36 2.38 10.26
CA ILE A 76 2.42 3.58 11.12
C ILE A 76 1.40 4.66 10.75
N TYR A 77 0.77 4.59 9.56
CA TYR A 77 -0.12 5.66 9.10
C TYR A 77 -1.31 5.82 10.04
N ASN A 78 -1.45 7.04 10.54
CA ASN A 78 -2.53 7.42 11.44
C ASN A 78 -2.66 6.48 12.67
N ASN A 79 -1.51 6.00 13.19
CA ASN A 79 -1.42 5.01 14.26
C ASN A 79 -2.19 3.70 13.96
N GLY A 80 -2.17 3.27 12.71
CA GLY A 80 -2.84 2.06 12.21
C GLY A 80 -4.28 2.24 11.78
N LYS A 81 -4.89 3.41 11.98
CA LYS A 81 -6.27 3.68 11.55
C LYS A 81 -6.43 3.69 10.04
N SER A 82 -5.37 4.04 9.30
CA SER A 82 -5.40 3.97 7.83
C SER A 82 -5.64 2.55 7.34
N ASP A 83 -4.99 1.56 7.93
CA ASP A 83 -5.24 0.14 7.65
C ASP A 83 -6.69 -0.25 7.99
N GLU A 84 -7.19 0.18 9.17
CA GLU A 84 -8.55 -0.11 9.60
C GLU A 84 -9.61 0.51 8.68
N TYR A 85 -9.41 1.76 8.25
CA TYR A 85 -10.34 2.44 7.34
C TYR A 85 -10.37 1.76 5.97
N LEU A 86 -9.18 1.45 5.44
CA LEU A 86 -9.07 0.78 4.14
C LEU A 86 -9.70 -0.62 4.17
N GLY A 87 -9.40 -1.42 5.18
CA GLY A 87 -9.95 -2.76 5.35
C GLY A 87 -11.48 -2.75 5.49
N ARG A 88 -12.03 -1.85 6.31
CA ARG A 88 -13.49 -1.68 6.44
C ARG A 88 -14.13 -1.24 5.13
N TRP A 89 -13.50 -0.34 4.39
CA TRP A 89 -14.00 0.10 3.10
C TRP A 89 -14.02 -1.05 2.08
N ILE A 90 -12.91 -1.76 1.91
CA ILE A 90 -12.81 -2.91 1.00
C ILE A 90 -13.91 -3.93 1.29
N ASN A 91 -14.03 -4.35 2.55
CA ASN A 91 -15.00 -5.35 2.98
C ASN A 91 -16.45 -4.88 2.78
N SER A 92 -16.77 -3.62 3.15
CA SER A 92 -18.13 -3.06 3.02
C SER A 92 -18.58 -2.89 1.56
N ARG A 93 -17.66 -2.86 0.61
CA ARG A 93 -17.91 -2.74 -0.83
C ARG A 93 -17.75 -4.05 -1.59
N GLY A 94 -17.25 -5.12 -0.94
CA GLY A 94 -16.99 -6.42 -1.57
C GLY A 94 -15.89 -6.33 -2.64
N LEU A 95 -14.80 -5.60 -2.36
CA LEU A 95 -13.76 -5.26 -3.34
C LEU A 95 -12.45 -6.03 -3.15
N GLU A 96 -12.45 -7.09 -2.39
CA GLU A 96 -11.26 -7.88 -2.04
C GLU A 96 -10.52 -8.42 -3.28
N ASN A 97 -11.28 -8.73 -4.33
CA ASN A 97 -10.73 -9.26 -5.57
C ASN A 97 -10.32 -8.19 -6.60
N ASP A 98 -10.69 -6.92 -6.40
CA ASP A 98 -10.44 -5.84 -7.36
C ASP A 98 -9.35 -4.89 -6.90
N VAL A 99 -9.30 -4.63 -5.58
CA VAL A 99 -8.35 -3.70 -4.98
C VAL A 99 -7.00 -4.37 -4.79
N ILE A 100 -5.95 -3.60 -5.02
CA ILE A 100 -4.55 -3.94 -4.71
C ILE A 100 -4.16 -3.12 -3.50
N VAL A 101 -3.78 -3.79 -2.41
CA VAL A 101 -3.28 -3.14 -1.21
C VAL A 101 -1.76 -3.17 -1.19
N LEU A 102 -1.15 -1.99 -1.19
CA LEU A 102 0.26 -1.79 -0.94
C LEU A 102 0.42 -1.38 0.53
N GLY A 103 0.95 -2.29 1.34
CA GLY A 103 1.28 -2.03 2.73
C GLY A 103 2.76 -1.76 2.93
N LYS A 104 3.11 -1.11 4.05
CA LYS A 104 4.50 -0.84 4.40
C LYS A 104 4.75 -1.07 5.89
N GLY A 105 5.95 -1.59 6.21
CA GLY A 105 6.46 -1.69 7.59
C GLY A 105 7.95 -1.36 7.65
N ALA A 106 8.56 -1.59 8.79
CA ALA A 106 9.97 -1.27 9.04
C ALA A 106 10.30 0.21 8.79
N HIS A 107 9.60 1.10 9.49
CA HIS A 107 9.88 2.54 9.51
C HIS A 107 10.77 2.90 10.70
N THR A 108 11.64 3.87 10.54
CA THR A 108 12.46 4.43 11.64
C THR A 108 11.62 4.81 12.86
N PRO A 109 12.01 4.48 14.11
CA PRO A 109 13.29 3.85 14.48
C PRO A 109 13.32 2.32 14.29
N ASP A 110 12.19 1.67 14.08
CA ASP A 110 12.04 0.21 14.03
C ASP A 110 12.27 -0.33 12.61
N CYS A 111 13.44 -0.02 12.03
CA CYS A 111 13.82 -0.43 10.68
C CYS A 111 14.77 -1.63 10.73
N TYR A 112 14.21 -2.79 11.13
CA TYR A 112 14.95 -4.04 11.35
C TYR A 112 14.19 -5.24 10.77
N PRO A 113 14.89 -6.30 10.32
CA PRO A 113 14.24 -7.51 9.80
C PRO A 113 13.28 -8.18 10.80
N GLU A 114 13.63 -8.18 12.08
CA GLU A 114 12.89 -8.87 13.15
C GLU A 114 11.48 -8.30 13.38
N VAL A 115 11.25 -7.03 13.08
CA VAL A 115 9.94 -6.40 13.29
C VAL A 115 8.98 -6.59 12.11
N ILE A 116 9.49 -6.98 10.93
CA ILE A 116 8.73 -7.02 9.68
C ILE A 116 7.51 -7.91 9.82
N ARG A 117 7.71 -9.13 10.29
CA ARG A 117 6.64 -10.13 10.46
C ARG A 117 5.53 -9.63 11.39
N ASP A 118 5.89 -9.15 12.56
CA ASP A 118 4.92 -8.68 13.56
C ASP A 118 4.12 -7.48 13.06
N GLN A 119 4.78 -6.52 12.41
CA GLN A 119 4.12 -5.36 11.82
C GLN A 119 3.19 -5.76 10.68
N LEU A 120 3.61 -6.68 9.80
CA LEU A 120 2.78 -7.22 8.73
C LEU A 120 1.53 -7.91 9.29
N LEU A 121 1.67 -8.82 10.24
CA LEU A 121 0.53 -9.53 10.82
C LEU A 121 -0.47 -8.59 11.49
N LYS A 122 0.01 -7.53 12.16
CA LYS A 122 -0.86 -6.48 12.72
C LYS A 122 -1.58 -5.69 11.61
N SER A 123 -0.89 -5.35 10.52
CA SER A 123 -1.52 -4.68 9.36
C SER A 123 -2.58 -5.56 8.70
N LEU A 124 -2.29 -6.85 8.46
CA LEU A 124 -3.27 -7.81 7.93
C LEU A 124 -4.52 -7.90 8.82
N SER A 125 -4.32 -7.97 10.14
CA SER A 125 -5.42 -7.99 11.12
C SER A 125 -6.28 -6.72 11.08
N ARG A 126 -5.67 -5.53 10.95
CA ARG A 126 -6.39 -4.24 10.82
C ARG A 126 -7.15 -4.14 9.50
N LEU A 127 -6.52 -4.57 8.41
CA LEU A 127 -7.08 -4.61 7.07
C LEU A 127 -8.17 -5.69 6.92
N LYS A 128 -8.16 -6.70 7.81
CA LYS A 128 -9.03 -7.89 7.73
C LYS A 128 -8.88 -8.66 6.42
N ILE A 129 -7.64 -8.85 5.99
CA ILE A 129 -7.25 -9.64 4.82
C ILE A 129 -6.17 -10.63 5.22
N ASP A 130 -6.02 -11.72 4.48
CA ASP A 130 -5.06 -12.78 4.78
C ASP A 130 -3.71 -12.58 4.09
N CYS A 131 -3.66 -11.75 3.04
CA CYS A 131 -2.48 -11.53 2.22
C CYS A 131 -2.46 -10.10 1.66
N LEU A 132 -1.29 -9.45 1.69
CA LEU A 132 -1.07 -8.19 0.97
C LEU A 132 -0.65 -8.45 -0.47
N ASP A 133 -1.19 -7.68 -1.41
CA ASP A 133 -0.75 -7.75 -2.80
C ASP A 133 0.69 -7.25 -2.96
N ILE A 134 1.04 -6.14 -2.28
CA ILE A 134 2.39 -5.57 -2.29
C ILE A 134 2.79 -5.20 -0.85
N TYR A 135 3.99 -5.57 -0.44
CA TYR A 135 4.56 -5.14 0.83
C TYR A 135 5.94 -4.51 0.63
N CYS A 136 6.10 -3.28 1.08
CA CYS A 136 7.36 -2.53 0.96
C CYS A 136 8.00 -2.29 2.34
N LEU A 137 9.32 -2.39 2.39
CA LEU A 137 10.08 -1.82 3.50
C LEU A 137 9.98 -0.29 3.43
N HIS A 138 9.51 0.35 4.51
CA HIS A 138 9.16 1.77 4.51
C HIS A 138 10.39 2.68 4.52
N ARG A 139 11.49 2.22 5.12
CA ARG A 139 12.79 2.88 5.15
C ARG A 139 13.92 1.86 5.02
N ASP A 140 15.10 2.33 4.68
CA ASP A 140 16.33 1.55 4.71
C ASP A 140 17.06 1.72 6.05
N ASN A 141 17.72 0.67 6.49
CA ASN A 141 18.73 0.73 7.55
C ASN A 141 20.06 0.22 6.96
N LYS A 142 20.97 1.15 6.67
CA LYS A 142 22.23 0.87 6.00
C LYS A 142 23.24 0.10 6.86
N ASP A 143 23.00 0.04 8.17
CA ASP A 143 23.85 -0.70 9.10
C ASP A 143 23.57 -2.22 9.06
N ILE A 144 22.51 -2.64 8.37
CA ILE A 144 22.10 -4.02 8.22
C ILE A 144 22.37 -4.50 6.79
N PRO A 145 22.96 -5.68 6.60
CA PRO A 145 23.08 -6.29 5.28
C PRO A 145 21.75 -6.45 4.57
N VAL A 146 21.68 -6.18 3.27
CA VAL A 146 20.43 -6.31 2.49
C VAL A 146 19.85 -7.72 2.53
N GLY A 147 20.72 -8.72 2.64
CA GLY A 147 20.31 -10.12 2.67
C GLY A 147 19.35 -10.44 3.81
N GLU A 148 19.56 -9.86 4.99
CA GLU A 148 18.68 -10.09 6.13
C GLU A 148 17.25 -9.59 5.88
N PHE A 149 17.09 -8.46 5.20
CA PHE A 149 15.79 -7.95 4.78
C PHE A 149 15.14 -8.84 3.70
N ILE A 150 15.94 -9.27 2.72
CA ILE A 150 15.47 -10.14 1.64
C ILE A 150 15.04 -11.50 2.20
N ASP A 151 15.82 -12.10 3.10
CA ASP A 151 15.47 -13.36 3.73
C ASP A 151 14.16 -13.29 4.50
N ALA A 152 13.96 -12.24 5.30
CA ALA A 152 12.71 -12.02 6.03
C ALA A 152 11.50 -11.87 5.10
N LEU A 153 11.63 -11.14 3.99
CA LEU A 153 10.54 -10.95 3.03
C LEU A 153 10.27 -12.21 2.18
N ASP A 154 11.32 -12.96 1.84
CA ASP A 154 11.21 -14.22 1.13
C ASP A 154 10.40 -15.27 1.93
N GLU A 155 10.65 -15.36 3.25
CA GLU A 155 9.84 -16.19 4.14
C GLU A 155 8.36 -15.81 4.09
N LEU A 156 8.04 -14.52 4.21
CA LEU A 156 6.66 -14.03 4.20
C LEU A 156 5.95 -14.29 2.85
N LYS A 157 6.69 -14.19 1.76
CA LYS A 157 6.17 -14.50 0.42
C LYS A 157 5.93 -16.01 0.26
N ASN A 158 6.85 -16.84 0.71
CA ASN A 158 6.72 -18.30 0.66
C ASN A 158 5.58 -18.80 1.56
N GLU A 159 5.25 -18.11 2.64
CA GLU A 159 4.08 -18.39 3.49
C GLU A 159 2.76 -17.86 2.88
N GLY A 160 2.82 -17.08 1.80
CA GLY A 160 1.64 -16.50 1.15
C GLY A 160 1.06 -15.28 1.85
N LEU A 161 1.79 -14.65 2.77
CA LEU A 161 1.36 -13.44 3.48
C LEU A 161 1.51 -12.17 2.62
N ILE A 162 2.40 -12.21 1.63
CA ILE A 162 2.60 -11.15 0.62
C ILE A 162 2.78 -11.77 -0.77
N LYS A 163 2.36 -11.07 -1.83
CA LYS A 163 2.59 -11.52 -3.22
C LYS A 163 3.80 -10.88 -3.86
N VAL A 164 4.02 -9.59 -3.59
CA VAL A 164 5.12 -8.79 -4.15
C VAL A 164 5.86 -8.10 -3.02
N ALA A 165 7.18 -8.20 -3.02
CA ALA A 165 8.06 -7.48 -2.13
C ALA A 165 8.62 -6.24 -2.80
N GLY A 166 8.86 -5.17 -2.02
CA GLY A 166 9.45 -3.93 -2.52
C GLY A 166 10.08 -3.10 -1.42
N ALA A 167 10.55 -1.92 -1.82
CA ALA A 167 11.15 -0.95 -0.93
C ALA A 167 10.59 0.46 -1.18
N SER A 168 10.63 1.29 -0.15
CA SER A 168 10.26 2.70 -0.21
C SER A 168 11.40 3.55 0.37
N ASN A 169 11.74 4.63 -0.32
CA ASN A 169 12.82 5.54 0.10
C ASN A 169 14.21 4.87 0.19
N TRP A 170 14.45 3.86 -0.62
CA TRP A 170 15.76 3.23 -0.77
C TRP A 170 16.54 3.89 -1.91
N SER A 171 17.87 3.98 -1.76
CA SER A 171 18.71 4.39 -2.88
C SER A 171 18.68 3.33 -3.98
N LEU A 172 18.83 3.75 -5.23
CA LEU A 172 18.87 2.83 -6.37
C LEU A 172 20.03 1.81 -6.28
N VAL A 173 21.15 2.21 -5.68
CA VAL A 173 22.31 1.33 -5.44
C VAL A 173 21.90 0.22 -4.47
N ARG A 174 21.32 0.58 -3.34
CA ARG A 174 20.90 -0.36 -2.31
C ARG A 174 19.77 -1.29 -2.79
N PHE A 175 18.86 -0.76 -3.59
CA PHE A 175 17.79 -1.56 -4.20
C PHE A 175 18.34 -2.60 -5.18
N LYS A 176 19.34 -2.25 -5.99
CA LYS A 176 20.03 -3.19 -6.88
C LYS A 176 20.83 -4.25 -6.12
N GLU A 177 21.51 -3.86 -5.04
CA GLU A 177 22.21 -4.79 -4.16
C GLU A 177 21.25 -5.86 -3.61
N ALA A 178 20.04 -5.46 -3.19
CA ALA A 178 19.03 -6.39 -2.70
C ALA A 178 18.53 -7.34 -3.80
N ILE A 179 18.34 -6.86 -5.03
CA ILE A 179 17.97 -7.71 -6.17
C ILE A 179 19.07 -8.73 -6.47
N ASN A 180 20.32 -8.28 -6.55
CA ASN A 180 21.46 -9.16 -6.82
C ASN A 180 21.59 -10.26 -5.74
N TYR A 181 21.48 -9.88 -4.47
CA TYR A 181 21.47 -10.85 -3.37
C TYR A 181 20.39 -11.89 -3.53
N ALA A 182 19.17 -11.46 -3.86
CA ALA A 182 18.04 -12.38 -4.05
C ALA A 182 18.30 -13.36 -5.20
N GLU A 183 18.80 -12.89 -6.33
CA GLU A 183 19.13 -13.71 -7.50
C GLU A 183 20.24 -14.71 -7.20
N GLU A 184 21.32 -14.29 -6.54
CA GLU A 184 22.47 -15.13 -6.16
C GLU A 184 22.10 -16.23 -5.15
N ASN A 185 21.08 -15.97 -4.30
CA ASN A 185 20.66 -16.88 -3.24
C ASN A 185 19.32 -17.59 -3.54
N ASN A 186 18.80 -17.52 -4.78
CA ASN A 186 17.53 -18.12 -5.19
C ASN A 186 16.33 -17.68 -4.32
N LYS A 187 16.29 -16.40 -3.96
CA LYS A 187 15.23 -15.75 -3.21
C LYS A 187 14.33 -14.92 -4.12
N ASN A 188 13.18 -14.52 -3.59
CA ASN A 188 12.28 -13.62 -4.29
C ASN A 188 12.84 -12.19 -4.28
N PRO A 189 13.13 -11.56 -5.45
CA PRO A 189 13.67 -10.21 -5.50
C PRO A 189 12.60 -9.15 -5.21
N PHE A 190 13.06 -7.93 -4.96
CA PHE A 190 12.18 -6.76 -5.02
C PHE A 190 11.67 -6.52 -6.44
N GLU A 191 10.37 -6.22 -6.55
CA GLU A 191 9.71 -5.88 -7.82
C GLU A 191 9.22 -4.43 -7.86
N VAL A 192 9.12 -3.77 -6.70
CA VAL A 192 8.55 -2.41 -6.56
C VAL A 192 9.50 -1.51 -5.77
N LEU A 193 9.75 -0.32 -6.32
CA LEU A 193 10.45 0.76 -5.63
C LEU A 193 9.53 1.99 -5.59
N SER A 194 9.17 2.42 -4.37
CA SER A 194 8.33 3.60 -4.12
C SER A 194 9.16 4.72 -3.52
N ASN A 195 9.68 5.60 -4.37
CA ASN A 195 10.47 6.76 -3.96
C ASN A 195 9.72 8.06 -4.22
N ASN A 196 10.19 9.15 -3.58
CA ASN A 196 9.67 10.47 -3.82
C ASN A 196 9.87 10.86 -5.29
N PHE A 197 8.79 11.35 -5.91
CA PHE A 197 8.81 11.99 -7.21
C PHE A 197 7.84 13.18 -7.17
N SER A 198 8.35 14.35 -7.47
CA SER A 198 7.55 15.57 -7.50
C SER A 198 8.01 16.49 -8.63
N LEU A 199 7.06 17.15 -9.27
CA LEU A 199 7.38 18.21 -10.25
C LEU A 199 7.92 19.49 -9.57
N ALA A 200 7.67 19.63 -8.27
CA ALA A 200 8.12 20.77 -7.48
C ALA A 200 9.46 20.50 -6.75
N ASP A 201 9.78 19.24 -6.54
CA ASP A 201 10.99 18.79 -5.87
C ASP A 201 11.78 17.89 -6.82
N MET A 202 12.68 18.52 -7.55
CA MET A 202 13.48 17.88 -8.60
C MET A 202 14.89 17.53 -8.13
N VAL A 203 15.13 17.59 -6.83
CA VAL A 203 16.47 17.45 -6.29
C VAL A 203 16.62 16.16 -5.52
N GLU A 204 17.42 15.32 -6.05
CA GLU A 204 18.65 14.68 -5.54
C GLU A 204 19.05 13.54 -6.45
#